data_9fb99c8f9c1bf120907ca4316501db65
#
_entry.id   9fb99c8f9c1bf120907ca4316501db65
#
_cell.length_a   1.000
_cell.length_b   1.000
_cell.length_c   1.000
_cell.angle_alpha   90.00
_cell.angle_beta   90.00
_cell.angle_gamma   90.00
#
_symmetry.space_group_name_H-M   'P 1'
#
loop_
_entity.id
_entity.type
_entity.pdbx_description
1 polymer ?
#
loop_
_entity_poly.entity_id
_entity_poly.type
_entity_poly.pdbx_seq_one_letter_code
_entity_poly.pdbx_strand_id
1 'polypeptide(L)'
;MGKHRLTDNLVTRVMQLPEADKRTLVDYIKGTLAPKPSLIVSPQSRFAVLADAVRKAYGIDLRERSKMQPLPWCKAAAVWIMRTEGYRYCDIAHEMRAHPATVYHCRQRMETAFSLPNVYRQEIEIYNKINNYATIEIHT
;
A
#
# COMPACT_ATOMS: atom_id res chain seq x y z
N MET A 1 -22.22 -23.84 27.09
CA MET A 1 -21.46 -23.73 26.45
C MET A 1 -21.62 -22.99 25.48
N GLY A 2 -22.08 -23.08 24.87
CA GLY A 2 -22.02 -22.38 23.82
C GLY A 2 -22.49 -21.03 23.85
N LYS A 3 -23.09 -20.61 24.83
CA LYS A 3 -23.65 -19.47 24.75
C LYS A 3 -22.95 -18.40 25.12
N HIS A 4 -22.48 -18.42 26.07
CA HIS A 4 -21.63 -17.38 26.27
C HIS A 4 -20.93 -17.26 25.02
N ARG A 5 -21.32 -18.05 24.26
CA ARG A 5 -20.72 -18.16 23.16
C ARG A 5 -20.69 -17.08 22.29
N LEU A 6 -21.57 -16.17 22.18
CA LEU A 6 -21.46 -15.09 21.25
C LEU A 6 -20.27 -14.20 21.58
N THR A 7 -20.16 -13.78 22.82
CA THR A 7 -19.04 -12.97 23.22
C THR A 7 -17.74 -13.78 23.18
N ASP A 8 -17.83 -15.00 23.67
CA ASP A 8 -16.66 -15.85 23.66
C ASP A 8 -16.24 -16.15 22.24
N ASN A 9 -17.20 -16.28 21.33
CA ASN A 9 -16.84 -16.54 19.95
C ASN A 9 -16.12 -15.38 19.32
N LEU A 10 -16.48 -14.15 19.65
CA LEU A 10 -15.77 -13.02 19.12
C LEU A 10 -14.34 -13.00 19.61
N VAL A 11 -14.15 -13.19 20.92
CA VAL A 11 -12.82 -13.22 21.49
C VAL A 11 -12.04 -14.39 20.89
N THR A 12 -12.66 -15.55 20.82
CA THR A 12 -11.99 -16.72 20.28
C THR A 12 -11.61 -16.52 18.83
N ARG A 13 -12.46 -15.87 18.05
CA ARG A 13 -12.14 -15.61 16.66
C ARG A 13 -10.94 -14.72 16.53
N VAL A 14 -10.86 -13.66 17.32
CA VAL A 14 -9.72 -12.77 17.26
C VAL A 14 -8.47 -13.54 17.65
N MET A 15 -8.57 -14.35 18.68
CA MET A 15 -7.41 -15.12 19.14
C MET A 15 -7.00 -16.20 18.16
N GLN A 16 -7.94 -16.68 17.37
CA GLN A 16 -7.67 -17.75 16.41
C GLN A 16 -7.36 -17.26 15.01
N LEU A 17 -7.44 -15.95 14.79
CA LEU A 17 -7.09 -15.42 13.49
C LEU A 17 -5.64 -15.70 13.18
N PRO A 18 -5.29 -15.82 11.90
CA PRO A 18 -3.90 -15.94 11.52
C PRO A 18 -3.11 -14.78 12.07
N GLU A 19 -1.86 -15.02 12.36
CA GLU A 19 -1.03 -13.99 12.94
C GLU A 19 -1.02 -12.72 12.10
N ALA A 20 -1.07 -12.85 10.80
CA ALA A 20 -1.09 -11.71 9.91
C ALA A 20 -2.33 -10.85 10.13
N ASP A 21 -3.48 -11.49 10.33
CA ASP A 21 -4.72 -10.75 10.54
C ASP A 21 -4.74 -10.06 11.91
N LYS A 22 -4.21 -10.72 12.91
CA LYS A 22 -4.12 -10.13 14.23
C LYS A 22 -3.22 -8.91 14.19
N ARG A 23 -2.12 -9.01 13.47
CA ARG A 23 -1.18 -7.92 13.36
C ARG A 23 -1.81 -6.74 12.63
N THR A 24 -2.60 -7.01 11.61
CA THR A 24 -3.28 -5.97 10.88
C THR A 24 -4.23 -5.19 11.77
N LEU A 25 -4.98 -5.87 12.63
CA LEU A 25 -5.89 -5.21 13.55
C LEU A 25 -5.12 -4.35 14.54
N VAL A 26 -4.07 -4.90 15.12
CA VAL A 26 -3.25 -4.17 16.08
C VAL A 26 -2.64 -2.94 15.42
N ASP A 27 -2.13 -3.09 14.22
CA ASP A 27 -1.52 -1.98 13.52
C ASP A 27 -2.54 -0.90 13.21
N TYR A 28 -3.76 -1.29 12.85
CA TYR A 28 -4.81 -0.33 12.58
C TYR A 28 -5.13 0.47 13.84
N ILE A 29 -5.26 -0.20 14.97
CA ILE A 29 -5.56 0.46 16.24
C ILE A 29 -4.43 1.39 16.63
N LYS A 30 -3.19 0.92 16.50
CA LYS A 30 -2.04 1.74 16.83
C LYS A 30 -1.94 2.95 15.94
N GLY A 31 -2.23 2.77 14.65
CA GLY A 31 -2.21 3.87 13.72
C GLY A 31 -3.25 4.91 14.05
N THR A 32 -4.40 4.48 14.62
CA THR A 32 -5.44 5.39 15.01
C THR A 32 -5.04 6.17 16.26
N LEU A 33 -4.39 5.49 17.19
CA LEU A 33 -4.01 6.11 18.45
C LEU A 33 -2.74 6.95 18.33
N ALA A 34 -1.84 6.55 17.45
CA ALA A 34 -0.56 7.23 17.30
C ALA A 34 -0.28 7.42 15.81
N PRO A 35 -0.80 8.49 15.21
CA PRO A 35 -0.60 8.74 13.79
C PRO A 35 0.88 8.73 13.44
N LYS A 36 1.19 8.09 12.33
CA LYS A 36 2.56 8.04 11.87
C LYS A 36 2.96 9.40 11.30
N PRO A 37 4.26 9.73 11.37
CA PRO A 37 4.72 10.99 10.80
C PRO A 37 4.32 11.17 9.34
N SER A 38 4.24 10.07 8.58
CA SER A 38 3.84 10.13 7.17
C SER A 38 2.44 10.68 7.01
N LEU A 39 1.58 10.60 8.03
CA LEU A 39 0.22 11.13 7.95
C LEU A 39 0.17 12.64 8.08
N ILE A 40 1.28 13.27 8.44
CA ILE A 40 1.37 14.72 8.48
C ILE A 40 1.40 15.24 7.05
N VAL A 41 1.92 14.45 6.13
CA VAL A 41 1.99 14.81 4.72
C VAL A 41 0.67 14.47 4.06
N SER A 42 0.10 15.43 3.33
CA SER A 42 -1.18 15.17 2.67
C SER A 42 -1.05 14.09 1.61
N PRO A 43 -2.15 13.38 1.30
CA PRO A 43 -2.10 12.38 0.22
C PRO A 43 -1.65 12.98 -1.09
N GLN A 44 -2.06 14.22 -1.38
CA GLN A 44 -1.67 14.89 -2.60
C GLN A 44 -0.17 15.11 -2.68
N SER A 45 0.42 15.59 -1.62
CA SER A 45 1.87 15.86 -1.57
C SER A 45 2.65 14.57 -1.66
N ARG A 46 2.21 13.53 -0.95
CA ARG A 46 2.91 12.25 -0.98
C ARG A 46 2.81 11.59 -2.35
N PHE A 47 1.63 11.67 -2.95
CA PHE A 47 1.45 11.10 -4.28
C PHE A 47 2.34 11.84 -5.29
N ALA A 48 2.47 13.14 -5.16
CA ALA A 48 3.32 13.92 -6.05
C ALA A 48 4.78 13.46 -5.98
N VAL A 49 5.27 13.15 -4.77
CA VAL A 49 6.63 12.64 -4.60
C VAL A 49 6.79 11.31 -5.31
N LEU A 50 5.80 10.41 -5.14
CA LEU A 50 5.86 9.10 -5.77
C LEU A 50 5.73 9.19 -7.28
N ALA A 51 4.87 10.08 -7.78
CA ALA A 51 4.73 10.29 -9.21
C ALA A 51 6.01 10.83 -9.81
N ASP A 52 6.68 11.72 -9.11
CA ASP A 52 7.95 12.27 -9.55
C ASP A 52 9.03 11.18 -9.55
N ALA A 53 9.02 10.31 -8.55
CA ALA A 53 9.96 9.19 -8.48
C ALA A 53 9.78 8.26 -9.68
N VAL A 54 8.53 7.98 -10.06
CA VAL A 54 8.26 7.13 -11.21
C VAL A 54 8.73 7.82 -12.49
N ARG A 55 8.51 9.12 -12.59
CA ARG A 55 8.95 9.85 -13.76
C ARG A 55 10.48 9.83 -13.90
N LYS A 56 11.18 10.01 -12.79
CA LYS A 56 12.64 9.98 -12.79
C LYS A 56 13.17 8.59 -13.09
N ALA A 57 12.52 7.57 -12.57
CA ALA A 57 12.98 6.20 -12.75
C ALA A 57 12.68 5.65 -14.13
N TYR A 58 11.49 5.95 -14.67
CA TYR A 58 11.02 5.32 -15.90
C TYR A 58 10.49 6.29 -16.95
N GLY A 59 10.41 7.56 -16.64
CA GLY A 59 9.89 8.54 -17.59
C GLY A 59 8.40 8.41 -17.87
N ILE A 60 7.63 7.88 -16.91
CA ILE A 60 6.23 7.57 -17.07
C ILE A 60 5.39 8.41 -16.12
N ASP A 61 4.20 8.81 -16.57
CA ASP A 61 3.25 9.51 -15.73
C ASP A 61 2.41 8.47 -14.99
N LEU A 62 2.43 8.53 -13.67
CA LEU A 62 1.74 7.57 -12.83
C LEU A 62 0.22 7.60 -13.02
N ARG A 63 -0.33 8.71 -13.51
CA ARG A 63 -1.77 8.85 -13.76
C ARG A 63 -2.22 8.36 -15.13
N GLU A 64 -1.27 7.93 -15.96
CA GLU A 64 -1.64 7.42 -17.27
C GLU A 64 -2.50 6.17 -17.15
N ARG A 65 -3.33 5.94 -18.15
CA ARG A 65 -4.23 4.79 -18.16
C ARG A 65 -3.74 3.66 -19.04
N SER A 66 -2.49 3.69 -19.41
CA SER A 66 -1.92 2.65 -20.25
C SER A 66 -1.79 1.34 -19.49
N LYS A 67 -1.89 0.22 -20.19
CA LYS A 67 -1.63 -1.10 -19.61
C LYS A 67 -0.23 -1.59 -19.97
N MET A 68 0.57 -0.74 -20.61
CA MET A 68 1.91 -1.12 -20.98
C MET A 68 2.84 -1.16 -19.78
N GLN A 69 3.66 -2.21 -19.71
CA GLN A 69 4.63 -2.33 -18.66
C GLN A 69 5.69 -1.24 -18.81
N PRO A 70 6.23 -0.70 -17.73
CA PRO A 70 6.03 -1.14 -16.34
C PRO A 70 4.97 -0.36 -15.56
N LEU A 71 4.14 0.43 -16.24
CA LEU A 71 3.19 1.30 -15.56
C LEU A 71 2.29 0.59 -14.55
N PRO A 72 1.68 -0.57 -14.86
CA PRO A 72 0.82 -1.22 -13.86
C PRO A 72 1.58 -1.55 -12.58
N TRP A 73 2.83 -1.95 -12.69
CA TRP A 73 3.62 -2.26 -11.52
C TRP A 73 4.12 -1.01 -10.80
N CYS A 74 4.32 0.09 -11.53
CA CYS A 74 4.62 1.36 -10.91
C CYS A 74 3.43 1.82 -10.05
N LYS A 75 2.22 1.66 -10.57
CA LYS A 75 1.01 2.00 -9.81
C LYS A 75 0.89 1.12 -8.58
N ALA A 76 1.13 -0.18 -8.74
CA ALA A 76 1.06 -1.11 -7.62
C ALA A 76 2.07 -0.73 -6.54
N ALA A 77 3.29 -0.38 -6.94
CA ALA A 77 4.31 0.03 -5.99
C ALA A 77 3.92 1.30 -5.24
N ALA A 78 3.39 2.29 -5.95
CA ALA A 78 2.97 3.54 -5.33
C ALA A 78 1.85 3.30 -4.31
N VAL A 79 0.88 2.47 -4.69
CA VAL A 79 -0.22 2.11 -3.79
C VAL A 79 0.32 1.42 -2.55
N TRP A 80 1.23 0.47 -2.73
CA TRP A 80 1.80 -0.26 -1.60
C TRP A 80 2.49 0.69 -0.64
N ILE A 81 3.30 1.59 -1.16
CA ILE A 81 4.03 2.55 -0.34
C ILE A 81 3.05 3.42 0.45
N MET A 82 2.05 3.98 -0.21
CA MET A 82 1.10 4.85 0.46
C MET A 82 0.26 4.08 1.49
N ARG A 83 -0.16 2.87 1.17
CA ARG A 83 -0.92 2.06 2.13
C ARG A 83 -0.08 1.70 3.35
N THR A 84 1.18 1.39 3.12
CA THR A 84 2.09 1.08 4.23
C THR A 84 2.26 2.29 5.14
N GLU A 85 2.20 3.48 4.58
CA GLU A 85 2.32 4.71 5.34
C GLU A 85 1.02 5.14 6.01
N GLY A 86 -0.08 4.42 5.76
CA GLY A 86 -1.32 4.67 6.45
C GLY A 86 -2.39 5.44 5.68
N TYR A 87 -2.15 5.77 4.42
CA TYR A 87 -3.15 6.49 3.63
C TYR A 87 -4.29 5.57 3.26
N ARG A 88 -5.50 6.12 3.19
CA ARG A 88 -6.70 5.34 2.90
C ARG A 88 -6.83 5.08 1.41
N TYR A 89 -7.51 3.98 1.08
CA TYR A 89 -7.71 3.62 -0.32
C TYR A 89 -8.40 4.73 -1.10
N CYS A 90 -9.41 5.38 -0.51
CA CYS A 90 -10.14 6.42 -1.22
C CYS A 90 -9.27 7.64 -1.50
N ASP A 91 -8.35 7.97 -0.61
CA ASP A 91 -7.46 9.10 -0.81
C ASP A 91 -6.45 8.80 -1.91
N ILE A 92 -5.92 7.57 -1.91
CA ILE A 92 -5.00 7.15 -2.96
C ILE A 92 -5.71 7.12 -4.31
N ALA A 93 -6.93 6.58 -4.33
CA ALA A 93 -7.71 6.50 -5.55
C ALA A 93 -8.00 7.89 -6.12
N HIS A 94 -8.28 8.84 -5.26
CA HIS A 94 -8.54 10.20 -5.68
C HIS A 94 -7.31 10.78 -6.39
N GLU A 95 -6.13 10.59 -5.81
CA GLU A 95 -4.91 11.11 -6.40
C GLU A 95 -4.56 10.40 -7.70
N MET A 96 -4.82 9.11 -7.78
CA MET A 96 -4.55 8.34 -8.98
C MET A 96 -5.64 8.51 -10.04
N ARG A 97 -6.74 9.17 -9.68
CA ARG A 97 -7.90 9.31 -10.56
C ARG A 97 -8.42 7.95 -10.98
N ALA A 98 -8.53 7.05 -10.01
CA ALA A 98 -8.94 5.67 -10.25
C ALA A 98 -10.03 5.30 -9.25
N HIS A 99 -10.70 4.18 -9.51
CA HIS A 99 -11.68 3.66 -8.58
C HIS A 99 -10.96 3.01 -7.40
N PRO A 100 -11.50 3.10 -6.17
CA PRO A 100 -10.86 2.45 -5.01
C PRO A 100 -10.62 0.96 -5.19
N ALA A 101 -11.48 0.27 -5.95
CA ALA A 101 -11.27 -1.15 -6.23
C ALA A 101 -9.97 -1.37 -7.00
N THR A 102 -9.64 -0.46 -7.92
CA THR A 102 -8.40 -0.55 -8.68
C THR A 102 -7.20 -0.43 -7.74
N VAL A 103 -7.29 0.49 -6.78
CA VAL A 103 -6.22 0.69 -5.80
C VAL A 103 -6.06 -0.57 -4.95
N TYR A 104 -7.17 -1.16 -4.53
CA TYR A 104 -7.12 -2.39 -3.75
C TYR A 104 -6.44 -3.52 -4.54
N HIS A 105 -6.76 -3.64 -5.83
CA HIS A 105 -6.13 -4.65 -6.67
C HIS A 105 -4.64 -4.39 -6.85
N CYS A 106 -4.24 -3.12 -6.93
CA CYS A 106 -2.83 -2.78 -7.01
C CYS A 106 -2.09 -3.26 -5.76
N ARG A 107 -2.70 -3.04 -4.59
CA ARG A 107 -2.09 -3.49 -3.34
C ARG A 107 -1.96 -5.01 -3.31
N GLN A 108 -3.02 -5.71 -3.74
CA GLN A 108 -2.99 -7.16 -3.77
C GLN A 108 -1.90 -7.68 -4.72
N ARG A 109 -1.70 -6.99 -5.82
CA ARG A 109 -0.68 -7.37 -6.78
C ARG A 109 0.71 -7.32 -6.16
N MET A 110 1.00 -6.26 -5.41
CA MET A 110 2.29 -6.17 -4.72
C MET A 110 2.40 -7.21 -3.61
N GLU A 111 1.30 -7.48 -2.91
CA GLU A 111 1.32 -8.50 -1.87
C GLU A 111 1.68 -9.86 -2.47
N THR A 112 1.12 -10.19 -3.61
CA THR A 112 1.44 -11.42 -4.31
C THR A 112 2.91 -11.45 -4.72
N ALA A 113 3.42 -10.34 -5.23
CA ALA A 113 4.81 -10.27 -5.65
C ALA A 113 5.75 -10.52 -4.47
N PHE A 114 5.48 -9.90 -3.34
CA PHE A 114 6.32 -10.11 -2.15
C PHE A 114 6.20 -11.53 -1.59
N SER A 115 5.07 -12.19 -1.83
CA SER A 115 4.88 -13.57 -1.39
C SER A 115 5.67 -14.55 -2.26
N LEU A 116 5.94 -14.19 -3.50
CA LEU A 116 6.62 -15.05 -4.46
C LEU A 116 7.79 -14.30 -5.08
N PRO A 117 8.80 -13.93 -4.27
CA PRO A 117 9.87 -13.05 -4.76
C PRO A 117 10.69 -13.64 -5.90
N ASN A 118 10.80 -14.96 -5.99
CA ASN A 118 11.56 -15.58 -7.08
C ASN A 118 10.82 -15.46 -8.41
N VAL A 119 9.50 -15.42 -8.35
CA VAL A 119 8.67 -15.30 -9.55
C VAL A 119 8.59 -13.84 -10.01
N TYR A 120 8.47 -12.93 -9.05
CA TYR A 120 8.23 -11.52 -9.33
C TYR A 120 9.47 -10.66 -9.08
N ARG A 121 10.64 -11.18 -9.41
CA ARG A 121 11.89 -10.48 -9.16
C ARG A 121 11.95 -9.11 -9.82
N GLN A 122 11.55 -9.02 -11.08
CA GLN A 122 11.58 -7.76 -11.80
C GLN A 122 10.62 -6.74 -11.22
N GLU A 123 9.45 -7.22 -10.81
CA GLU A 123 8.43 -6.36 -10.24
C GLU A 123 8.86 -5.79 -8.89
N ILE A 124 9.54 -6.61 -8.10
CA ILE A 124 10.06 -6.15 -6.82
C ILE A 124 11.17 -5.12 -7.04
N GLU A 125 11.95 -5.28 -8.11
CA GLU A 125 12.98 -4.31 -8.46
C GLU A 125 12.35 -2.97 -8.82
N ILE A 126 11.21 -2.99 -9.51
CA ILE A 126 10.48 -1.76 -9.82
C ILE A 126 10.08 -1.06 -8.53
N TYR A 127 9.53 -1.81 -7.59
CA TYR A 127 9.14 -1.26 -6.30
C TYR A 127 10.35 -0.66 -5.58
N ASN A 128 11.45 -1.39 -5.53
CA ASN A 128 12.65 -0.93 -4.84
C ASN A 128 13.20 0.35 -5.46
N LYS A 129 13.19 0.43 -6.77
CA LYS A 129 13.69 1.60 -7.46
C LYS A 129 12.85 2.84 -7.16
N ILE A 130 11.52 2.68 -7.21
CA ILE A 130 10.63 3.79 -6.91
C ILE A 130 10.78 4.21 -5.46
N ASN A 131 10.86 3.25 -4.56
CA ASN A 131 11.00 3.54 -3.14
C ASN A 131 12.30 4.28 -2.84
N ASN A 132 13.37 3.91 -3.52
CA ASN A 132 14.65 4.58 -3.34
C ASN A 132 14.59 6.03 -3.83
N TYR A 133 14.01 6.27 -4.99
CA TYR A 133 13.86 7.63 -5.49
C TYR A 133 12.98 8.48 -4.58
N ALA A 134 11.90 7.89 -4.08
CA ALA A 134 11.00 8.60 -3.19
C ALA A 134 11.68 8.95 -1.86
N THR A 135 12.52 8.05 -1.37
CA THR A 135 13.25 8.28 -0.13
C THR A 135 14.27 9.40 -0.31
N ILE A 136 14.96 9.40 -1.44
CA ILE A 136 15.93 10.45 -1.73
C ILE A 136 15.24 11.81 -1.80
N GLU A 137 14.05 11.87 -2.43
CA GLU A 137 13.29 13.11 -2.51
C GLU A 137 12.93 13.64 -1.14
N ILE A 138 12.57 12.76 -0.21
CA ILE A 138 12.21 13.17 1.13
C ILE A 138 13.40 13.77 1.86
N HIS A 139 14.56 13.21 1.64
CA HIS A 139 15.77 13.68 2.31
C HIS A 139 16.46 14.85 1.62
N THR A 140 15.97 15.21 0.48
CA THR A 140 16.51 16.35 -0.25
C THR A 140 15.73 17.59 0.10
#